data_cf7586a89b71f3b631dbcf37888240a8
#
_entry.id   cf7586a89b71f3b631dbcf37888240a8
#
_cell.length_a   1.000
_cell.length_b   1.000
_cell.length_c   1.000
_cell.angle_alpha   90.00
_cell.angle_beta   90.00
_cell.angle_gamma   90.00
#
_symmetry.space_group_name_H-M   'P 1'
#
loop_
_entity.id
_entity.type
_entity.pdbx_description
1 polymer ?
#
loop_
_entity_poly.entity_id
_entity_poly.type
_entity_poly.pdbx_seq_one_letter_code
_entity_poly.pdbx_strand_id
1 'polypeptide(L)'
;MQGRINCIQIQIDVYKRQSIHRNSLNNYLHYLEQAKLISLLQPAGKSVASLQKPEMIYLNNTNLLFALAEKQVEKGNLRETFFLSQLNAVHKIAMPKQGDFFVDNKYTFEVGGKDKSKKQIAGIKNAWVVKDDLEFPVGNNLPLWMFGCLY
;
A
#
# COMPACT_ATOMS: atom_id res chain seq x y z
N MET A 1 14.26 -3.62 5.31
CA MET A 1 13.51 -2.39 5.04
C MET A 1 13.75 -1.93 3.60
N GLN A 2 13.33 -2.70 2.60
CA GLN A 2 13.54 -2.36 1.18
C GLN A 2 12.34 -2.88 0.38
N GLY A 3 11.21 -2.22 0.44
CA GLY A 3 10.03 -2.61 -0.34
C GLY A 3 8.95 -1.55 -0.39
N ARG A 4 8.93 -0.66 0.57
CA ARG A 4 8.04 0.51 0.56
C ARG A 4 8.79 1.69 0.00
N ILE A 5 8.42 2.13 -1.18
CA ILE A 5 8.95 3.37 -1.71
C ILE A 5 8.23 4.51 -1.01
N ASN A 6 8.90 5.12 -0.03
CA ASN A 6 8.39 6.32 0.60
C ASN A 6 8.41 7.46 -0.43
N CYS A 7 7.27 8.08 -0.67
CA CYS A 7 7.13 9.17 -1.63
C CYS A 7 8.07 10.35 -1.33
N ILE A 8 8.39 10.56 -0.05
CA ILE A 8 9.36 11.59 0.39
C ILE A 8 10.74 11.26 -0.18
N GLN A 9 11.16 9.99 -0.15
CA GLN A 9 12.47 9.59 -0.63
C GLN A 9 12.57 9.74 -2.15
N ILE A 10 11.55 9.34 -2.92
CA ILE A 10 11.50 9.57 -4.36
C ILE A 10 11.57 11.06 -4.68
N GLN A 11 10.78 11.89 -4.01
CA GLN A 11 10.79 13.32 -4.23
C GLN A 11 12.17 13.94 -3.97
N ILE A 12 12.85 13.53 -2.91
CA ILE A 12 14.20 14.02 -2.58
C ILE A 12 15.21 13.54 -3.63
N ASP A 13 15.16 12.29 -4.04
CA ASP A 13 16.12 11.71 -4.98
C ASP A 13 15.95 12.29 -6.39
N VAL A 14 14.71 12.41 -6.87
CA VAL A 14 14.42 13.00 -8.19
C VAL A 14 14.70 14.50 -8.19
N TYR A 15 14.30 15.22 -7.16
CA TYR A 15 14.57 16.65 -7.05
C TYR A 15 16.07 16.98 -7.01
N LYS A 16 16.85 16.21 -6.24
CA LYS A 16 18.31 16.39 -6.13
C LYS A 16 19.07 16.00 -7.38
N ARG A 17 18.62 14.96 -8.10
CA ARG A 17 19.36 14.41 -9.26
C ARG A 17 19.00 15.06 -10.59
N GLN A 18 17.77 15.52 -10.77
CA GLN A 18 17.26 15.92 -12.10
C GLN A 18 16.68 17.33 -12.16
N SER A 19 16.76 18.14 -11.10
CA SER A 19 16.21 19.52 -11.04
C SER A 19 14.73 19.61 -11.48
N ILE A 20 13.94 18.54 -11.31
CA ILE A 20 12.52 18.51 -11.67
C ILE A 20 11.73 19.29 -10.64
N HIS A 21 10.92 20.24 -11.10
CA HIS A 21 10.04 21.01 -10.22
C HIS A 21 9.01 20.09 -9.54
N ARG A 22 8.73 20.35 -8.25
CA ARG A 22 7.81 19.55 -7.43
C ARG A 22 6.44 19.33 -8.07
N ASN A 23 5.89 20.39 -8.69
CA ASN A 23 4.58 20.31 -9.34
C ASN A 23 4.61 19.37 -10.54
N SER A 24 5.68 19.38 -11.32
CA SER A 24 5.86 18.47 -12.46
C SER A 24 5.91 17.01 -12.01
N LEU A 25 6.64 16.73 -10.91
CA LEU A 25 6.69 15.38 -10.35
C LEU A 25 5.30 14.91 -9.87
N ASN A 26 4.55 15.76 -9.19
CA ASN A 26 3.19 15.42 -8.76
C ASN A 26 2.27 15.15 -9.96
N ASN A 27 2.38 15.92 -11.04
CA ASN A 27 1.62 15.69 -12.27
C ASN A 27 1.99 14.34 -12.91
N TYR A 28 3.29 13.98 -12.96
CA TYR A 28 3.72 12.69 -13.48
C TYR A 28 3.18 11.52 -12.65
N LEU A 29 3.22 11.62 -11.32
CA LEU A 29 2.63 10.60 -10.46
C LEU A 29 1.13 10.47 -10.69
N HIS A 30 0.42 11.58 -10.87
CA HIS A 30 -1.01 11.56 -11.18
C HIS A 30 -1.30 10.91 -12.55
N TYR A 31 -0.51 11.18 -13.58
CA TYR A 31 -0.67 10.52 -14.89
C TYR A 31 -0.41 9.01 -14.80
N LEU A 32 0.59 8.58 -14.03
CA LEU A 32 0.85 7.16 -13.81
C LEU A 32 -0.29 6.48 -13.05
N GLU A 33 -0.91 7.18 -12.10
CA GLU A 33 -2.09 6.69 -11.38
C GLU A 33 -3.31 6.60 -12.29
N GLN A 34 -3.57 7.60 -13.13
CA GLN A 34 -4.62 7.56 -14.14
C GLN A 34 -4.42 6.42 -15.15
N ALA A 35 -3.17 6.16 -15.54
CA ALA A 35 -2.80 5.03 -16.41
C ALA A 35 -2.89 3.66 -15.70
N LYS A 36 -3.26 3.61 -14.41
CA LYS A 36 -3.32 2.38 -13.61
C LYS A 36 -1.98 1.63 -13.51
N LEU A 37 -0.87 2.36 -13.56
CA LEU A 37 0.46 1.79 -13.34
C LEU A 37 0.85 1.81 -11.87
N ILE A 38 0.41 2.83 -11.14
CA ILE A 38 0.64 2.99 -9.70
C ILE A 38 -0.66 3.28 -8.96
N SER A 39 -0.61 3.07 -7.64
CA SER A 39 -1.64 3.49 -6.68
C SER A 39 -1.01 4.40 -5.65
N LEU A 40 -1.58 5.58 -5.45
CA LEU A 40 -1.11 6.58 -4.51
C LEU A 40 -1.95 6.52 -3.23
N LEU A 41 -1.33 6.21 -2.10
CA LEU A 41 -2.02 6.21 -0.81
C LEU A 41 -1.82 7.53 -0.07
N GLN A 42 -2.94 8.10 0.35
CA GLN A 42 -3.01 9.30 1.16
C GLN A 42 -3.23 8.93 2.64
N PRO A 43 -2.74 9.72 3.59
CA PRO A 43 -3.04 9.52 4.99
C PRO A 43 -4.53 9.65 5.28
N ALA A 44 -5.06 8.78 6.13
CA ALA A 44 -6.44 8.85 6.57
C ALA A 44 -6.74 10.18 7.29
N GLY A 45 -7.91 10.78 6.99
CA GLY A 45 -8.39 11.99 7.67
C GLY A 45 -7.77 13.32 7.21
N LYS A 46 -6.94 13.34 6.17
CA LYS A 46 -6.46 14.59 5.58
C LYS A 46 -7.48 15.19 4.61
N SER A 47 -7.57 16.53 4.60
CA SER A 47 -8.44 17.27 3.69
C SER A 47 -7.93 17.23 2.24
N VAL A 48 -8.83 17.53 1.28
CA VAL A 48 -8.53 17.57 -0.17
C VAL A 48 -7.34 18.49 -0.49
N ALA A 49 -7.13 19.58 0.24
CA ALA A 49 -5.99 20.47 0.06
C ALA A 49 -4.63 19.82 0.37
N SER A 50 -4.59 18.75 1.17
CA SER A 50 -3.36 18.01 1.48
C SER A 50 -3.11 16.82 0.55
N LEU A 51 -4.01 16.56 -0.40
CA LEU A 51 -3.91 15.47 -1.38
C LEU A 51 -2.77 15.64 -2.40
N GLN A 52 -2.09 16.78 -2.39
CA GLN A 52 -0.99 17.05 -3.32
C GLN A 52 0.30 16.27 -3.03
N LYS A 53 0.34 15.49 -1.95
CA LYS A 53 1.53 14.71 -1.57
C LYS A 53 1.11 13.33 -1.07
N PRO A 54 1.14 12.30 -1.92
CA PRO A 54 0.96 10.93 -1.45
C PRO A 54 2.09 10.57 -0.48
N GLU A 55 1.80 9.76 0.53
CA GLU A 55 2.83 9.27 1.46
C GLU A 55 3.44 7.95 1.00
N MET A 56 2.64 7.12 0.31
CA MET A 56 3.08 5.83 -0.19
C MET A 56 2.69 5.65 -1.65
N ILE A 57 3.57 4.97 -2.39
CA ILE A 57 3.35 4.60 -3.78
C ILE A 57 3.50 3.09 -3.89
N TYR A 58 2.50 2.44 -4.47
CA TYR A 58 2.53 1.03 -4.82
C TYR A 58 2.39 0.87 -6.34
N LEU A 59 2.93 -0.20 -6.90
CA LEU A 59 2.55 -0.62 -8.24
C LEU A 59 1.10 -1.12 -8.22
N ASN A 60 0.35 -0.90 -9.29
CA ASN A 60 -1.08 -1.17 -9.31
C ASN A 60 -1.43 -2.67 -9.27
N ASN A 61 -0.49 -3.53 -9.63
CA ASN A 61 -0.65 -4.98 -9.52
C ASN A 61 0.70 -5.70 -9.37
N THR A 62 0.62 -6.97 -8.97
CA THR A 62 1.81 -7.79 -8.71
C THR A 62 2.60 -8.15 -9.96
N ASN A 63 1.97 -8.23 -11.15
CA ASN A 63 2.69 -8.50 -12.39
C ASN A 63 3.68 -7.38 -12.73
N LEU A 64 3.32 -6.12 -12.44
CA LEU A 64 4.23 -4.98 -12.60
C LEU A 64 5.45 -5.08 -11.67
N LEU A 65 5.27 -5.61 -10.46
CA LEU A 65 6.40 -5.86 -9.55
C LEU A 65 7.43 -6.81 -10.19
N PHE A 66 6.97 -7.93 -10.79
CA PHE A 66 7.86 -8.89 -11.43
C PHE A 66 8.44 -8.36 -12.74
N ALA A 67 7.66 -7.63 -13.53
CA ALA A 67 8.11 -7.08 -14.80
C ALA A 67 9.18 -5.98 -14.65
N LEU A 68 9.12 -5.20 -13.57
CA LEU A 68 10.03 -4.08 -13.34
C LEU A 68 11.15 -4.41 -12.34
N ALA A 69 11.12 -5.59 -11.72
CA ALA A 69 12.14 -5.97 -10.76
C ALA A 69 13.48 -6.30 -11.46
N GLU A 70 14.54 -5.55 -11.13
CA GLU A 70 15.91 -5.89 -11.52
C GLU A 70 16.48 -7.07 -10.71
N LYS A 71 15.89 -7.34 -9.57
CA LYS A 71 16.27 -8.40 -8.61
C LYS A 71 15.02 -9.14 -8.15
N GLN A 72 15.21 -10.11 -7.26
CA GLN A 72 14.11 -10.83 -6.65
C GLN A 72 13.14 -9.87 -5.95
N VAL A 73 11.83 -10.02 -6.23
CA VAL A 73 10.76 -9.24 -5.60
C VAL A 73 10.73 -9.54 -4.10
N GLU A 74 10.70 -8.49 -3.30
CA GLU A 74 10.63 -8.59 -1.85
C GLU A 74 9.21 -9.04 -1.44
N LYS A 75 9.14 -10.11 -0.62
CA LYS A 75 7.87 -10.77 -0.26
C LYS A 75 6.88 -9.86 0.49
N GLY A 76 7.36 -8.93 1.31
CA GLY A 76 6.50 -7.99 2.03
C GLY A 76 5.78 -7.06 1.06
N ASN A 77 6.53 -6.47 0.13
CA ASN A 77 5.99 -5.61 -0.91
C ASN A 77 5.01 -6.36 -1.84
N LEU A 78 5.33 -7.63 -2.18
CA LEU A 78 4.43 -8.46 -2.98
C LEU A 78 3.06 -8.66 -2.29
N ARG A 79 3.06 -8.99 -0.99
CA ARG A 79 1.83 -9.19 -0.19
C ARG A 79 1.00 -7.91 -0.09
N GLU A 80 1.65 -6.81 0.21
CA GLU A 80 0.99 -5.50 0.31
C GLU A 80 0.42 -5.03 -1.02
N THR A 81 1.18 -5.19 -2.12
CA THR A 81 0.71 -4.86 -3.47
C THR A 81 -0.45 -5.75 -3.88
N PHE A 82 -0.40 -7.05 -3.59
CA PHE A 82 -1.52 -7.96 -3.84
C PHE A 82 -2.76 -7.50 -3.08
N PHE A 83 -2.67 -7.31 -1.77
CA PHE A 83 -3.79 -6.88 -0.94
C PHE A 83 -4.41 -5.56 -1.44
N LEU A 84 -3.57 -4.56 -1.71
CA LEU A 84 -4.02 -3.27 -2.23
C LEU A 84 -4.71 -3.42 -3.60
N SER A 85 -4.13 -4.17 -4.53
CA SER A 85 -4.66 -4.34 -5.87
C SER A 85 -6.04 -4.99 -5.88
N GLN A 86 -6.28 -5.93 -4.97
CA GLN A 86 -7.57 -6.61 -4.85
C GLN A 86 -8.67 -5.68 -4.28
N LEU A 87 -8.35 -4.86 -3.31
CA LEU A 87 -9.33 -3.99 -2.66
C LEU A 87 -9.57 -2.67 -3.37
N ASN A 88 -8.57 -2.12 -4.04
CA ASN A 88 -8.63 -0.77 -4.63
C ASN A 88 -9.66 -0.62 -5.76
N ALA A 89 -10.18 -1.73 -6.29
CA ALA A 89 -11.22 -1.72 -7.32
C ALA A 89 -12.60 -1.32 -6.76
N VAL A 90 -12.89 -1.66 -5.51
CA VAL A 90 -14.23 -1.56 -4.91
C VAL A 90 -14.27 -0.84 -3.57
N HIS A 91 -13.12 -0.59 -2.94
CA HIS A 91 -13.01 0.04 -1.62
C HIS A 91 -12.15 1.30 -1.65
N LYS A 92 -12.41 2.21 -0.72
CA LYS A 92 -11.55 3.39 -0.47
C LYS A 92 -10.43 3.00 0.47
N ILE A 93 -9.19 3.14 0.01
CA ILE A 93 -8.02 2.77 0.80
C ILE A 93 -7.19 4.00 1.11
N ALA A 94 -6.77 4.12 2.36
CA ALA A 94 -5.91 5.16 2.86
C ALA A 94 -4.80 4.57 3.73
N MET A 95 -3.78 5.37 4.01
CA MET A 95 -2.74 5.01 4.95
C MET A 95 -3.18 5.33 6.38
N PRO A 96 -3.24 4.35 7.31
CA PRO A 96 -3.59 4.59 8.71
C PRO A 96 -2.42 5.20 9.48
N LYS A 97 -2.70 5.69 10.70
CA LYS A 97 -1.64 6.08 11.64
C LYS A 97 -0.85 4.87 12.17
N GLN A 98 -1.49 3.72 12.26
CA GLN A 98 -0.92 2.45 12.70
C GLN A 98 -1.47 1.34 11.81
N GLY A 99 -0.61 0.39 11.41
CA GLY A 99 -0.95 -0.64 10.43
C GLY A 99 -0.52 -0.28 9.01
N ASP A 100 -0.92 -1.09 8.04
CA ASP A 100 -0.53 -0.91 6.65
C ASP A 100 -1.63 -0.24 5.82
N PHE A 101 -2.90 -0.61 6.00
CA PHE A 101 -4.02 -0.11 5.21
C PHE A 101 -5.24 0.23 6.07
N PHE A 102 -5.93 1.32 5.73
CA PHE A 102 -7.21 1.73 6.32
C PHE A 102 -8.27 1.74 5.23
N VAL A 103 -9.25 0.84 5.35
CA VAL A 103 -10.25 0.55 4.32
C VAL A 103 -11.60 1.10 4.74
N ASP A 104 -12.26 1.84 3.85
CA ASP A 104 -13.60 2.44 4.00
C ASP A 104 -13.77 3.27 5.28
N ASN A 105 -12.69 3.90 5.74
CA ASN A 105 -12.67 4.65 7.00
C ASN A 105 -13.14 3.84 8.23
N LYS A 106 -13.00 2.53 8.20
CA LYS A 106 -13.56 1.64 9.22
C LYS A 106 -12.63 0.51 9.66
N TYR A 107 -11.93 -0.12 8.72
CA TYR A 107 -11.14 -1.31 8.99
C TYR A 107 -9.66 -1.03 8.84
N THR A 108 -8.87 -1.43 9.84
CA THR A 108 -7.39 -1.36 9.78
C THR A 108 -6.82 -2.74 9.49
N PHE A 109 -5.93 -2.82 8.52
CA PHE A 109 -5.25 -4.05 8.18
C PHE A 109 -3.73 -3.92 8.33
N GLU A 110 -3.15 -4.98 8.85
CA GLU A 110 -1.71 -5.21 8.93
C GLU A 110 -1.38 -6.44 8.09
N VAL A 111 -0.59 -6.28 7.02
CA VAL A 111 -0.31 -7.35 6.05
C VAL A 111 1.09 -7.91 6.26
N GLY A 112 1.24 -9.22 6.24
CA GLY A 112 2.56 -9.81 6.41
C GLY A 112 2.64 -11.32 6.22
N GLY A 113 3.79 -11.87 6.60
CA GLY A 113 4.03 -13.31 6.59
C GLY A 113 3.45 -14.03 7.81
N LYS A 114 3.71 -15.34 7.89
CA LYS A 114 3.21 -16.23 8.96
C LYS A 114 3.45 -15.69 10.37
N ASP A 115 4.62 -15.10 10.60
CA ASP A 115 5.05 -14.63 11.93
C ASP A 115 4.61 -13.19 12.25
N LYS A 116 3.84 -12.54 11.34
CA LYS A 116 3.37 -11.18 11.55
C LYS A 116 2.50 -11.12 12.81
N SER A 117 2.82 -10.21 13.72
CA SER A 117 2.12 -10.05 15.00
C SER A 117 1.18 -8.85 14.98
N LYS A 118 0.22 -8.84 15.93
CA LYS A 118 -0.74 -7.73 16.11
C LYS A 118 -0.14 -6.51 16.82
N LYS A 119 1.15 -6.46 17.11
CA LYS A 119 1.77 -5.41 17.94
C LYS A 119 1.48 -4.00 17.43
N GLN A 120 1.51 -3.80 16.12
CA GLN A 120 1.30 -2.47 15.51
C GLN A 120 -0.16 -2.00 15.56
N ILE A 121 -1.11 -2.94 15.62
CA ILE A 121 -2.57 -2.64 15.61
C ILE A 121 -3.24 -3.03 16.93
N ALA A 122 -2.45 -3.25 17.99
CA ALA A 122 -2.99 -3.60 19.31
C ALA A 122 -3.87 -2.46 19.85
N GLY A 123 -5.07 -2.82 20.32
CA GLY A 123 -6.03 -1.86 20.86
C GLY A 123 -6.85 -1.09 19.82
N ILE A 124 -6.60 -1.28 18.53
CA ILE A 124 -7.39 -0.66 17.46
C ILE A 124 -8.66 -1.47 17.23
N LYS A 125 -9.81 -0.79 17.27
CA LYS A 125 -11.11 -1.40 16.94
C LYS A 125 -11.16 -1.72 15.44
N ASN A 126 -11.77 -2.87 15.08
CA ASN A 126 -11.89 -3.34 13.69
C ASN A 126 -10.51 -3.51 13.00
N ALA A 127 -9.52 -4.00 13.75
CA ALA A 127 -8.19 -4.24 13.22
C ALA A 127 -7.93 -5.73 12.99
N TRP A 128 -7.32 -6.05 11.85
CA TRP A 128 -7.08 -7.41 11.36
C TRP A 128 -5.64 -7.58 10.90
N VAL A 129 -5.08 -8.75 11.12
CA VAL A 129 -3.80 -9.15 10.54
C VAL A 129 -4.07 -10.05 9.35
N VAL A 130 -3.57 -9.67 8.19
CA VAL A 130 -3.66 -10.48 6.97
C VAL A 130 -2.36 -11.22 6.79
N LYS A 131 -2.44 -12.54 6.76
CA LYS A 131 -1.27 -13.43 6.74
C LYS A 131 -1.21 -14.26 5.49
N ASP A 132 -0.03 -14.33 4.92
CA ASP A 132 0.35 -15.38 3.99
C ASP A 132 0.54 -16.72 4.75
N ASP A 133 0.45 -17.84 4.05
CA ASP A 133 0.56 -19.19 4.62
C ASP A 133 -0.47 -19.52 5.73
N LEU A 134 -1.61 -18.86 5.74
CA LEU A 134 -2.75 -19.17 6.60
C LEU A 134 -3.88 -19.77 5.76
N GLU A 135 -4.35 -20.96 6.09
CA GLU A 135 -5.41 -21.66 5.34
C GLU A 135 -6.80 -21.14 5.73
N PHE A 136 -7.04 -20.92 7.02
CA PHE A 136 -8.36 -20.53 7.55
C PHE A 136 -8.25 -19.33 8.48
N PRO A 137 -9.31 -18.49 8.58
CA PRO A 137 -9.35 -17.40 9.54
C PRO A 137 -9.26 -17.90 10.99
N VAL A 138 -8.45 -17.27 11.81
CA VAL A 138 -8.31 -17.58 13.24
C VAL A 138 -8.31 -16.29 14.05
N GLY A 139 -9.38 -16.05 14.79
CA GLY A 139 -9.57 -14.81 15.54
C GLY A 139 -9.54 -13.58 14.62
N ASN A 140 -8.59 -12.67 14.85
CA ASN A 140 -8.40 -11.50 13.99
C ASN A 140 -7.33 -11.72 12.90
N ASN A 141 -6.91 -12.95 12.63
CA ASN A 141 -6.01 -13.24 11.52
C ASN A 141 -6.82 -13.76 10.34
N LEU A 142 -6.62 -13.17 9.18
CA LEU A 142 -7.26 -13.51 7.92
C LEU A 142 -6.23 -14.02 6.92
N PRO A 143 -6.55 -15.07 6.15
CA PRO A 143 -5.69 -15.52 5.06
C PRO A 143 -5.60 -14.47 3.94
N LEU A 144 -4.38 -14.22 3.44
CA LEU A 144 -4.17 -13.27 2.35
C LEU A 144 -4.90 -13.69 1.06
N TRP A 145 -4.96 -15.00 0.77
CA TRP A 145 -5.60 -15.52 -0.44
C TRP A 145 -7.09 -15.19 -0.55
N MET A 146 -7.81 -15.04 0.59
CA MET A 146 -9.24 -14.70 0.60
C MET A 146 -9.53 -13.38 -0.11
N PHE A 147 -8.60 -12.45 -0.09
CA PHE A 147 -8.75 -11.15 -0.75
C PHE A 147 -8.70 -11.25 -2.29
N GLY A 148 -8.16 -12.33 -2.84
CA GLY A 148 -8.20 -12.62 -4.26
C GLY A 148 -9.54 -13.15 -4.77
N CYS A 149 -10.53 -13.40 -3.89
CA CYS A 149 -11.82 -13.96 -4.21
C CYS A 149 -12.99 -12.99 -3.92
N LEU A 150 -12.72 -11.67 -3.91
CA LEU A 150 -13.73 -10.67 -3.52
C LEU A 150 -14.68 -10.28 -4.65
N TYR A 151 -14.48 -10.74 -5.88
CA TYR A 151 -15.31 -10.52 -7.07
C TYR A 151 -15.25 -11.69 -8.06
#